data_f4318c1321695b6551fc2bfa085d0c65
#
_entry.id   f4318c1321695b6551fc2bfa085d0c65
#
_cell.length_a   1.000
_cell.length_b   1.000
_cell.length_c   1.000
_cell.angle_alpha   90.00
_cell.angle_beta   90.00
_cell.angle_gamma   90.00
#
_symmetry.space_group_name_H-M   'P 1'
#
loop_
_entity.id
_entity.type
_entity.pdbx_description
1 polymer ?
#
loop_
_entity_poly.entity_id
_entity_poly.type
_entity_poly.pdbx_seq_one_letter_code
_entity_poly.pdbx_strand_id
1 'polypeptide(L)'
;MSQRYTQERLLKEAVLALAQRLDMLGLAIDGEGQQYFAGAANILDWPEFYDIDVTRFVLSLFDENPRLQEIIGRAVGTDPVHILFGEEMEFEYLRPTSFVFTKYDVSGGKTGVIGVIGPARMNFPLVLPYVKYVRNLLSEALRV
;
A
#
# COMPACT_ATOMS: atom_id res chain seq x y z
N MET A 1 -27.32 -6.86 -1.67
CA MET A 1 -26.10 -6.13 -1.40
C MET A 1 -25.26 -6.12 -2.66
N SER A 2 -24.78 -4.97 -3.11
CA SER A 2 -24.00 -4.87 -4.33
C SER A 2 -22.61 -5.45 -4.16
N GLN A 3 -22.02 -5.94 -5.26
CA GLN A 3 -20.64 -6.39 -5.26
C GLN A 3 -19.68 -5.27 -4.86
N ARG A 4 -20.00 -4.04 -5.25
CA ARG A 4 -19.18 -2.87 -4.92
C ARG A 4 -19.09 -2.66 -3.41
N TYR A 5 -20.19 -2.77 -2.70
CA TYR A 5 -20.18 -2.66 -1.24
C TYR A 5 -19.32 -3.74 -0.61
N THR A 6 -19.41 -4.97 -1.10
CA THR A 6 -18.60 -6.09 -0.61
C THR A 6 -17.13 -5.85 -0.86
N GLN A 7 -16.75 -5.34 -2.05
CA GLN A 7 -15.36 -5.00 -2.36
C GLN A 7 -14.83 -3.93 -1.42
N GLU A 8 -15.59 -2.86 -1.21
CA GLU A 8 -15.17 -1.77 -0.32
C GLU A 8 -14.90 -2.29 1.09
N ARG A 9 -15.78 -3.12 1.61
CA ARG A 9 -15.62 -3.68 2.94
C ARG A 9 -14.37 -4.55 3.03
N LEU A 10 -14.15 -5.41 2.05
CA LEU A 10 -13.00 -6.30 2.02
C LEU A 10 -11.69 -5.51 1.92
N LEU A 11 -11.66 -4.45 1.09
CA LEU A 11 -10.49 -3.61 0.97
C LEU A 11 -10.18 -2.87 2.27
N LYS A 12 -11.21 -2.34 2.94
CA LYS A 12 -11.03 -1.68 4.22
C LYS A 12 -10.48 -2.64 5.28
N GLU A 13 -11.01 -3.86 5.32
CA GLU A 13 -10.53 -4.89 6.25
C GLU A 13 -9.09 -5.29 5.94
N ALA A 14 -8.75 -5.41 4.65
CA ALA A 14 -7.41 -5.79 4.23
C ALA A 14 -6.37 -4.73 4.60
N VAL A 15 -6.65 -3.45 4.32
CA VAL A 15 -5.70 -2.38 4.66
C VAL A 15 -5.56 -2.24 6.18
N LEU A 16 -6.64 -2.45 6.93
CA LEU A 16 -6.57 -2.41 8.38
C LEU A 16 -5.71 -3.56 8.92
N ALA A 17 -5.87 -4.76 8.37
CA ALA A 17 -5.06 -5.91 8.77
C ALA A 17 -3.57 -5.68 8.53
N LEU A 18 -3.22 -5.13 7.35
CA LEU A 18 -1.84 -4.77 7.03
C LEU A 18 -1.29 -3.75 8.03
N ALA A 19 -2.05 -2.70 8.27
CA ALA A 19 -1.62 -1.62 9.16
C ALA A 19 -1.39 -2.12 10.58
N GLN A 20 -2.32 -2.91 11.11
CA GLN A 20 -2.24 -3.41 12.48
C GLN A 20 -1.12 -4.42 12.67
N ARG A 21 -1.00 -5.36 11.73
CA ARG A 21 0.00 -6.43 11.84
C ARG A 21 1.42 -5.92 11.69
N LEU A 22 1.61 -4.97 10.77
CA LEU A 22 2.94 -4.50 10.39
C LEU A 22 3.33 -3.18 11.06
N ASP A 23 2.41 -2.55 11.76
CA ASP A 23 2.61 -1.24 12.41
C ASP A 23 3.09 -0.19 11.39
N MET A 24 2.43 -0.14 10.26
CA MET A 24 2.74 0.76 9.14
C MET A 24 1.45 1.35 8.57
N LEU A 25 1.60 2.17 7.55
CA LEU A 25 0.47 2.74 6.83
C LEU A 25 0.06 1.76 5.74
N GLY A 26 -1.11 1.14 5.91
CA GLY A 26 -1.69 0.26 4.91
C GLY A 26 -2.42 1.06 3.85
N LEU A 27 -2.34 0.62 2.60
CA LEU A 27 -3.02 1.30 1.49
C LEU A 27 -3.57 0.29 0.49
N ALA A 28 -4.60 0.71 -0.23
CA ALA A 28 -5.10 0.00 -1.40
C ALA A 28 -5.65 1.02 -2.38
N ILE A 29 -5.56 0.68 -3.67
CA ILE A 29 -6.18 1.44 -4.75
C ILE A 29 -6.97 0.42 -5.55
N ASP A 30 -8.28 0.63 -5.69
CA ASP A 30 -9.11 -0.30 -6.44
C ASP A 30 -8.97 -0.10 -7.95
N GLY A 31 -9.63 -0.95 -8.72
CA GLY A 31 -9.56 -0.91 -10.17
C GLY A 31 -10.12 0.36 -10.81
N GLU A 32 -10.79 1.19 -10.03
CA GLU A 32 -11.38 2.46 -10.49
C GLU A 32 -10.60 3.67 -9.96
N GLY A 33 -9.47 3.43 -9.27
CA GLY A 33 -8.63 4.49 -8.75
C GLY A 33 -9.01 5.01 -7.38
N GLN A 34 -10.01 4.41 -6.73
CA GLN A 34 -10.40 4.82 -5.39
C GLN A 34 -9.39 4.34 -4.37
N GLN A 35 -8.99 5.22 -3.45
CA GLN A 35 -7.99 4.92 -2.44
C GLN A 35 -8.61 4.50 -1.13
N TYR A 36 -7.93 3.58 -0.45
CA TYR A 36 -8.24 3.14 0.90
C TYR A 36 -6.94 3.15 1.69
N PHE A 37 -6.98 3.62 2.92
CA PHE A 37 -5.80 3.58 3.76
C PHE A 37 -6.20 3.43 5.23
N ALA A 38 -5.25 2.93 6.04
CA ALA A 38 -5.43 2.74 7.46
C ALA A 38 -4.08 2.82 8.17
N GLY A 39 -4.12 3.22 9.44
CA GLY A 39 -2.92 3.20 10.27
C GLY A 39 -1.96 4.35 9.99
N ALA A 40 -2.45 5.49 9.54
CA ALA A 40 -1.59 6.64 9.27
C ALA A 40 -0.74 7.03 10.49
N ALA A 41 -1.30 6.91 11.70
CA ALA A 41 -0.55 7.23 12.91
C ALA A 41 0.55 6.22 13.22
N ASN A 42 0.47 5.00 12.68
CA ASN A 42 1.48 3.96 12.96
C ASN A 42 2.87 4.36 12.48
N ILE A 43 2.97 5.17 11.43
CA ILE A 43 4.28 5.58 10.91
C ILE A 43 5.06 6.37 11.96
N LEU A 44 4.36 7.04 12.87
CA LEU A 44 5.01 7.82 13.93
C LEU A 44 5.71 6.96 14.98
N ASP A 45 5.51 5.64 14.96
CA ASP A 45 6.27 4.71 15.78
C ASP A 45 7.69 4.51 15.27
N TRP A 46 7.99 5.01 14.05
CA TRP A 46 9.29 4.85 13.41
C TRP A 46 10.02 6.18 13.39
N PRO A 47 11.29 6.24 13.87
CA PRO A 47 12.04 7.51 13.96
C PRO A 47 12.16 8.28 12.65
N GLU A 48 12.16 7.59 11.51
CA GLU A 48 12.24 8.24 10.19
C GLU A 48 11.12 9.25 10.00
N PHE A 49 9.97 9.02 10.61
CA PHE A 49 8.80 9.88 10.46
C PHE A 49 8.70 10.96 11.55
N TYR A 50 9.72 11.07 12.41
CA TYR A 50 9.83 12.21 13.32
C TYR A 50 10.20 13.48 12.55
N ASP A 51 10.78 13.34 11.35
CA ASP A 51 10.94 14.45 10.43
C ASP A 51 9.56 14.82 9.88
N ILE A 52 9.08 16.02 10.26
CA ILE A 52 7.73 16.45 9.91
C ILE A 52 7.55 16.57 8.39
N ASP A 53 8.61 16.92 7.66
CA ASP A 53 8.53 17.06 6.21
C ASP A 53 8.35 15.72 5.53
N VAL A 54 9.00 14.67 6.03
CA VAL A 54 8.82 13.30 5.54
C VAL A 54 7.38 12.86 5.76
N THR A 55 6.89 13.01 6.98
CA THR A 55 5.51 12.61 7.34
C THR A 55 4.48 13.39 6.53
N ARG A 56 4.66 14.69 6.43
CA ARG A 56 3.73 15.53 5.65
C ARG A 56 3.70 15.09 4.19
N PHE A 57 4.86 14.80 3.61
CA PHE A 57 4.93 14.38 2.22
C PHE A 57 4.21 13.04 2.01
N VAL A 58 4.49 12.06 2.87
CA VAL A 58 3.85 10.73 2.77
C VAL A 58 2.33 10.86 2.88
N LEU A 59 1.83 11.61 3.86
CA LEU A 59 0.39 11.77 4.03
C LEU A 59 -0.25 12.54 2.87
N SER A 60 0.50 13.46 2.25
CA SER A 60 -0.01 14.23 1.11
C SER A 60 -0.24 13.36 -0.13
N LEU A 61 0.40 12.20 -0.21
CA LEU A 61 0.19 11.28 -1.34
C LEU A 61 -1.25 10.81 -1.43
N PHE A 62 -1.95 10.77 -0.31
CA PHE A 62 -3.36 10.35 -0.28
C PHE A 62 -4.31 11.49 -0.66
N ASP A 63 -3.84 12.73 -0.61
CA ASP A 63 -4.59 13.88 -1.11
C ASP A 63 -4.35 14.11 -2.60
N GLU A 64 -3.21 13.61 -3.11
CA GLU A 64 -2.82 13.79 -4.51
C GLU A 64 -2.77 12.43 -5.21
N ASN A 65 -3.94 11.92 -5.57
CA ASN A 65 -4.11 10.61 -6.16
C ASN A 65 -3.17 10.34 -7.35
N PRO A 66 -3.01 11.27 -8.32
CA PRO A 66 -2.11 11.02 -9.46
C PRO A 66 -0.66 10.76 -9.05
N ARG A 67 -0.19 11.42 -7.99
CA ARG A 67 1.20 11.24 -7.54
C ARG A 67 1.43 9.84 -6.97
N LEU A 68 0.51 9.35 -6.17
CA LEU A 68 0.62 7.99 -5.62
C LEU A 68 0.58 6.95 -6.73
N GLN A 69 -0.31 7.11 -7.70
CA GLN A 69 -0.40 6.20 -8.84
C GLN A 69 0.87 6.24 -9.69
N GLU A 70 1.47 7.41 -9.88
CA GLU A 70 2.72 7.55 -10.60
C GLU A 70 3.85 6.77 -9.91
N ILE A 71 3.96 6.89 -8.60
CA ILE A 71 4.97 6.18 -7.83
C ILE A 71 4.79 4.67 -7.97
N ILE A 72 3.59 4.18 -7.80
CA ILE A 72 3.28 2.76 -7.92
C ILE A 72 3.54 2.26 -9.34
N GLY A 73 3.24 3.10 -10.34
CA GLY A 73 3.46 2.76 -11.75
C GLY A 73 4.92 2.60 -12.14
N ARG A 74 5.85 3.05 -11.30
CA ARG A 74 7.28 2.87 -11.56
C ARG A 74 7.77 1.45 -11.26
N ALA A 75 6.96 0.63 -10.60
CA ALA A 75 7.31 -0.74 -10.34
C ALA A 75 7.38 -1.52 -11.66
N VAL A 76 8.46 -2.23 -11.86
CA VAL A 76 8.68 -3.01 -13.07
C VAL A 76 8.94 -4.46 -12.70
N GLY A 77 8.61 -5.37 -13.62
CA GLY A 77 8.85 -6.79 -13.44
C GLY A 77 7.57 -7.58 -13.25
N THR A 78 7.74 -8.89 -13.17
CA THR A 78 6.62 -9.84 -13.05
C THR A 78 6.45 -10.40 -11.65
N ASP A 79 7.28 -9.94 -10.71
CA ASP A 79 7.21 -10.41 -9.33
C ASP A 79 5.85 -10.04 -8.73
N PRO A 80 5.24 -10.94 -7.96
CA PRO A 80 3.94 -10.64 -7.34
C PRO A 80 4.01 -9.53 -6.32
N VAL A 81 5.16 -9.35 -5.65
CA VAL A 81 5.34 -8.29 -4.66
C VAL A 81 6.47 -7.38 -5.11
N HIS A 82 6.21 -6.08 -5.10
CA HIS A 82 7.16 -5.06 -5.53
C HIS A 82 7.62 -4.23 -4.35
N ILE A 83 8.91 -3.89 -4.36
CA ILE A 83 9.52 -3.00 -3.36
C ILE A 83 10.01 -1.77 -4.10
N LEU A 84 9.60 -0.59 -3.63
CA LEU A 84 10.14 0.69 -4.10
C LEU A 84 10.83 1.36 -2.93
N PHE A 85 12.16 1.53 -3.05
CA PHE A 85 12.93 2.27 -2.05
C PHE A 85 12.85 3.75 -2.34
N GLY A 86 12.64 4.56 -1.29
CA GLY A 86 12.53 6.01 -1.44
C GLY A 86 13.78 6.65 -2.05
N GLU A 87 14.96 6.04 -1.81
CA GLU A 87 16.21 6.50 -2.41
C GLU A 87 16.20 6.43 -3.93
N GLU A 88 15.44 5.52 -4.51
CA GLU A 88 15.34 5.33 -5.96
C GLU A 88 14.30 6.26 -6.60
N MET A 89 13.54 6.97 -5.79
CA MET A 89 12.54 7.91 -6.27
C MET A 89 13.09 9.33 -6.29
N GLU A 90 12.51 10.18 -7.13
CA GLU A 90 12.99 11.56 -7.30
C GLU A 90 12.48 12.52 -6.22
N PHE A 91 11.84 12.00 -5.18
CA PHE A 91 11.26 12.81 -4.11
C PHE A 91 12.15 12.73 -2.88
N GLU A 92 12.77 13.86 -2.53
CA GLU A 92 13.72 13.95 -1.42
C GLU A 92 13.12 13.42 -0.11
N TYR A 93 11.87 13.79 0.18
CA TYR A 93 11.25 13.42 1.46
C TYR A 93 10.84 11.95 1.53
N LEU A 94 10.88 11.22 0.43
CA LEU A 94 10.60 9.79 0.45
C LEU A 94 11.85 8.94 0.70
N ARG A 95 13.03 9.53 0.71
CA ARG A 95 14.29 8.79 0.87
C ARG A 95 14.31 7.84 2.07
N PRO A 96 13.82 8.24 3.26
CA PRO A 96 13.86 7.34 4.41
C PRO A 96 12.73 6.29 4.42
N THR A 97 11.95 6.20 3.36
CA THR A 97 10.78 5.31 3.30
C THR A 97 10.98 4.18 2.29
N SER A 98 10.12 3.19 2.39
CA SER A 98 9.95 2.20 1.32
C SER A 98 8.48 1.84 1.18
N PHE A 99 8.12 1.38 -0.02
CA PHE A 99 6.77 0.97 -0.38
C PHE A 99 6.84 -0.51 -0.75
N VAL A 100 5.98 -1.31 -0.14
CA VAL A 100 5.83 -2.71 -0.52
C VAL A 100 4.39 -2.89 -0.97
N PHE A 101 4.20 -3.33 -2.20
CA PHE A 101 2.84 -3.47 -2.73
C PHE A 101 2.77 -4.61 -3.73
N THR A 102 1.55 -5.05 -4.00
CA THR A 102 1.26 -6.11 -4.96
C THR A 102 -0.05 -5.78 -5.68
N LYS A 103 -0.19 -6.31 -6.88
CA LYS A 103 -1.45 -6.20 -7.62
C LYS A 103 -2.36 -7.35 -7.21
N TYR A 104 -3.64 -7.09 -7.18
CA TYR A 104 -4.66 -8.11 -6.99
C TYR A 104 -5.66 -8.04 -8.15
N ASP A 105 -6.23 -9.19 -8.48
CA ASP A 105 -7.16 -9.30 -9.60
C ASP A 105 -8.61 -9.27 -9.09
N VAL A 106 -9.45 -8.61 -9.88
CA VAL A 106 -10.89 -8.56 -9.63
C VAL A 106 -11.57 -9.14 -10.85
N SER A 107 -12.72 -9.78 -10.65
CA SER A 107 -13.49 -10.30 -11.76
C SER A 107 -13.81 -9.17 -12.75
N GLY A 108 -13.78 -9.50 -14.06
CA GLY A 108 -13.96 -8.51 -15.12
C GLY A 108 -12.66 -7.94 -15.67
N GLY A 109 -11.51 -8.49 -15.28
CA GLY A 109 -10.22 -8.09 -15.82
C GLY A 109 -9.63 -6.84 -15.22
N LYS A 110 -10.25 -6.28 -14.18
CA LYS A 110 -9.71 -5.12 -13.48
C LYS A 110 -8.69 -5.55 -12.45
N THR A 111 -7.71 -4.69 -12.20
CA THR A 111 -6.69 -4.91 -11.17
C THR A 111 -6.65 -3.75 -10.22
N GLY A 112 -6.34 -4.05 -8.97
CA GLY A 112 -6.06 -3.04 -7.97
C GLY A 112 -4.68 -3.27 -7.37
N VAL A 113 -4.34 -2.47 -6.38
CA VAL A 113 -3.05 -2.52 -5.69
C VAL A 113 -3.31 -2.51 -4.20
N ILE A 114 -2.52 -3.29 -3.46
CA ILE A 114 -2.57 -3.29 -2.00
C ILE A 114 -1.14 -3.38 -1.46
N GLY A 115 -0.87 -2.68 -0.37
CA GLY A 115 0.46 -2.68 0.21
C GLY A 115 0.60 -1.82 1.44
N VAL A 116 1.86 -1.50 1.76
CA VAL A 116 2.20 -0.69 2.93
C VAL A 116 3.29 0.33 2.59
N ILE A 117 3.29 1.41 3.35
CA ILE A 117 4.36 2.41 3.35
C ILE A 117 4.94 2.42 4.76
N GLY A 118 6.26 2.35 4.85
CA GLY A 118 6.96 2.39 6.13
C GLY A 118 8.39 2.83 5.97
N PRO A 119 9.23 2.60 6.99
CA PRO A 119 10.65 2.97 6.92
C PRO A 119 11.38 2.12 5.89
N ALA A 120 12.42 2.71 5.28
CA ALA A 120 13.22 2.00 4.27
C ALA A 120 13.84 0.73 4.82
N ARG A 121 14.07 0.67 6.14
CA ARG A 121 14.67 -0.47 6.84
C ARG A 121 13.64 -1.44 7.43
N MET A 122 12.43 -1.45 6.89
CA MET A 122 11.40 -2.35 7.42
C MET A 122 11.86 -3.82 7.38
N ASN A 123 11.24 -4.64 8.20
CA ASN A 123 11.56 -6.08 8.27
C ASN A 123 10.94 -6.80 7.06
N PHE A 124 11.63 -6.79 5.92
CA PHE A 124 11.13 -7.40 4.69
C PHE A 124 10.80 -8.88 4.82
N PRO A 125 11.58 -9.71 5.53
CA PRO A 125 11.20 -11.11 5.72
C PRO A 125 9.85 -11.33 6.38
N LEU A 126 9.37 -10.36 7.17
CA LEU A 126 8.03 -10.38 7.74
C LEU A 126 7.01 -9.72 6.82
N VAL A 127 7.37 -8.58 6.25
CA VAL A 127 6.45 -7.73 5.48
C VAL A 127 6.03 -8.39 4.16
N LEU A 128 7.00 -8.88 3.38
CA LEU A 128 6.72 -9.43 2.05
C LEU A 128 5.75 -10.61 2.09
N PRO A 129 5.96 -11.63 2.94
CA PRO A 129 5.02 -12.74 2.99
C PRO A 129 3.63 -12.33 3.47
N TYR A 130 3.55 -11.37 4.38
CA TYR A 130 2.26 -10.96 4.90
C TYR A 130 1.46 -10.17 3.86
N VAL A 131 2.11 -9.27 3.13
CA VAL A 131 1.46 -8.54 2.04
C VAL A 131 0.94 -9.52 0.99
N LYS A 132 1.76 -10.51 0.63
CA LYS A 132 1.36 -11.55 -0.32
C LYS A 132 0.19 -12.37 0.21
N TYR A 133 0.22 -12.71 1.48
CA TYR A 133 -0.85 -13.48 2.12
C TYR A 133 -2.19 -12.73 2.05
N VAL A 134 -2.19 -11.46 2.44
CA VAL A 134 -3.40 -10.64 2.38
C VAL A 134 -3.88 -10.46 0.94
N ARG A 135 -2.96 -10.26 0.01
CA ARG A 135 -3.28 -10.18 -1.43
C ARG A 135 -3.99 -11.45 -1.91
N ASN A 136 -3.50 -12.62 -1.52
CA ASN A 136 -4.08 -13.89 -1.94
C ASN A 136 -5.48 -14.07 -1.38
N LEU A 137 -5.68 -13.73 -0.11
CA LEU A 137 -7.02 -13.78 0.50
C LEU A 137 -7.99 -12.85 -0.21
N LEU A 138 -7.53 -11.64 -0.52
CA LEU A 138 -8.35 -10.64 -1.18
C LEU A 138 -8.74 -11.07 -2.60
N SER A 139 -7.76 -11.55 -3.37
CA SER A 139 -8.01 -12.04 -4.73
C SER A 139 -8.99 -13.20 -4.74
N GLU A 140 -8.86 -14.12 -3.80
CA GLU A 140 -9.75 -15.26 -3.68
C GLU A 140 -11.17 -14.81 -3.36
N ALA A 141 -11.32 -13.86 -2.44
CA ALA A 141 -12.62 -13.35 -2.05
C ALA A 141 -13.30 -12.53 -3.14
N LEU A 142 -12.52 -11.89 -4.02
CA LEU A 142 -13.05 -11.02 -5.08
C LEU A 142 -13.18 -11.70 -6.44
N ARG A 143 -12.84 -12.98 -6.52
CA ARG A 143 -12.83 -13.72 -7.80
C ARG A 143 -14.19 -14.25 -8.21
N VAL A 144 -15.24 -13.80 -7.68
CA VAL A 144 -16.55 -14.35 -7.97
C VAL A 144 -17.19 -13.72 -9.21
#